data_3c3314685393f29f85bdca353807a94f
#
_entry.id   3c3314685393f29f85bdca353807a94f
#
_cell.length_a   1.000
_cell.length_b   1.000
_cell.length_c   1.000
_cell.angle_alpha   90.00
_cell.angle_beta   90.00
_cell.angle_gamma   90.00
#
_symmetry.space_group_name_H-M   'P 1'
#
loop_
_entity.id
_entity.type
_entity.pdbx_description
1 polymer ?
#
loop_
_entity_poly.entity_id
_entity_poly.type
_entity_poly.pdbx_seq_one_letter_code
_entity_poly.pdbx_strand_id
1 'polypeptide(L)'
;MLRRFTCAASIAAVGGLLLRRSGVWSSGVPLPLTDADGHRLPASVSEKTYLDLNGVRQGMFLQGTDVKNPVLLYLHGGMPEFFLTERYPTGLETVFTVAWWDRRGAGLSYDAQVPPEQVTLEQHVADILAVADYLRDRFDQEKVYLMAHSGGTFFALQAVARAPERFHAYIGMSQMVRQLESERLTYEYLVTRYRERGDLRMLRRLEAAPVTIRDGTPDGYLSVRDKAMHRLGVGTMHDMHSVITGVFLPSMTSQQYTVGEKLRLWRGKFTTGVMPHWGQVLATDLSEQVPSVDIPLYFLHGVHDYTCSYPLAHDYYESVRAPVKGFYTFLQSAHSPVFEEPERTLRILSEDVLSGTTDLADRP
;
A
#
# COMPACT_ATOMS: atom_id res chain seq x y z
N MET A 1 -9.18 54.90 -1.89
CA MET A 1 -8.68 53.70 -1.18
C MET A 1 -9.66 52.51 -1.11
N LEU A 2 -10.97 52.72 -1.11
CA LEU A 2 -11.97 51.61 -0.99
C LEU A 2 -12.05 50.63 -2.16
N ARG A 3 -11.74 51.05 -3.41
CA ARG A 3 -11.85 50.15 -4.60
C ARG A 3 -10.74 49.10 -4.73
N ARG A 4 -9.61 49.24 -4.02
CA ARG A 4 -8.54 48.22 -4.03
C ARG A 4 -8.78 47.09 -3.05
N PHE A 5 -9.54 47.34 -1.97
CA PHE A 5 -9.88 46.30 -0.99
C PHE A 5 -10.96 45.33 -1.48
N THR A 6 -11.91 45.79 -2.31
CA THR A 6 -12.98 44.94 -2.86
C THR A 6 -12.46 43.96 -3.92
N CYS A 7 -11.47 44.32 -4.73
CA CYS A 7 -10.88 43.44 -5.72
C CYS A 7 -10.05 42.30 -5.08
N ALA A 8 -9.28 42.61 -4.03
CA ALA A 8 -8.48 41.61 -3.32
C ALA A 8 -9.35 40.59 -2.58
N ALA A 9 -10.43 41.06 -1.95
CA ALA A 9 -11.41 40.18 -1.28
C ALA A 9 -12.16 39.27 -2.27
N SER A 10 -12.50 39.79 -3.45
CA SER A 10 -13.17 39.03 -4.50
C SER A 10 -12.23 37.97 -5.13
N ILE A 11 -10.96 38.30 -5.35
CA ILE A 11 -9.97 37.35 -5.85
C ILE A 11 -9.68 36.26 -4.82
N ALA A 12 -9.60 36.60 -3.54
CA ALA A 12 -9.43 35.63 -2.46
C ALA A 12 -10.66 34.73 -2.30
N ALA A 13 -11.87 35.26 -2.46
CA ALA A 13 -13.11 34.49 -2.38
C ALA A 13 -13.27 33.55 -3.58
N VAL A 14 -12.98 34.00 -4.80
CA VAL A 14 -13.00 33.18 -6.01
C VAL A 14 -11.89 32.14 -5.99
N GLY A 15 -10.67 32.49 -5.56
CA GLY A 15 -9.57 31.55 -5.35
C GLY A 15 -9.91 30.49 -4.30
N GLY A 16 -10.51 30.90 -3.17
CA GLY A 16 -10.99 30.00 -2.12
C GLY A 16 -12.10 29.04 -2.60
N LEU A 17 -13.01 29.54 -3.47
CA LEU A 17 -14.09 28.74 -4.05
C LEU A 17 -13.58 27.72 -5.08
N LEU A 18 -12.61 28.12 -5.90
CA LEU A 18 -11.94 27.25 -6.87
C LEU A 18 -11.10 26.17 -6.17
N LEU A 19 -10.39 26.53 -5.10
CA LEU A 19 -9.64 25.59 -4.27
C LEU A 19 -10.56 24.60 -3.53
N ARG A 20 -11.72 25.04 -3.05
CA ARG A 20 -12.74 24.13 -2.47
C ARG A 20 -13.31 23.18 -3.52
N ARG A 21 -13.58 23.67 -4.75
CA ARG A 21 -14.07 22.80 -5.85
C ARG A 21 -13.01 21.85 -6.39
N SER A 22 -11.75 22.16 -6.25
CA SER A 22 -10.63 21.29 -6.68
C SER A 22 -10.34 20.12 -5.72
N GLY A 23 -11.03 20.06 -4.56
CA GLY A 23 -10.77 19.03 -3.52
C GLY A 23 -9.49 19.25 -2.70
N VAL A 24 -8.69 20.28 -3.01
CA VAL A 24 -7.46 20.58 -2.24
C VAL A 24 -7.82 20.97 -0.80
N TRP A 25 -8.86 21.78 -0.63
CA TRP A 25 -9.42 22.14 0.69
C TRP A 25 -10.57 21.19 1.04
N SER A 26 -10.32 20.27 1.94
CA SER A 26 -11.30 19.29 2.41
C SER A 26 -11.36 19.27 3.93
N SER A 27 -12.50 18.85 4.46
CA SER A 27 -12.73 18.73 5.90
C SER A 27 -11.90 17.62 6.52
N GLY A 28 -11.47 16.65 5.71
CA GLY A 28 -10.79 15.45 6.18
C GLY A 28 -11.70 14.48 6.92
N VAL A 29 -13.02 14.63 6.75
CA VAL A 29 -14.02 13.72 7.35
C VAL A 29 -14.25 12.56 6.38
N PRO A 30 -14.17 11.30 6.84
CA PRO A 30 -14.48 10.14 6.01
C PRO A 30 -15.92 10.21 5.48
N LEU A 31 -16.10 9.80 4.23
CA LEU A 31 -17.41 9.74 3.60
C LEU A 31 -18.22 8.60 4.23
N PRO A 32 -19.52 8.83 4.57
CA PRO A 32 -20.37 7.74 5.05
C PRO A 32 -20.58 6.68 3.96
N LEU A 33 -20.71 5.43 4.36
CA LEU A 33 -21.14 4.37 3.46
C LEU A 33 -22.66 4.41 3.32
N THR A 34 -23.15 4.38 2.08
CA THR A 34 -24.56 4.56 1.75
C THR A 34 -25.07 3.40 0.90
N ASP A 35 -26.39 3.18 0.94
CA ASP A 35 -27.09 2.33 -0.01
C ASP A 35 -27.24 3.00 -1.39
N ALA A 36 -27.92 2.33 -2.31
CA ALA A 36 -28.16 2.82 -3.67
C ALA A 36 -29.01 4.10 -3.70
N ASP A 37 -29.82 4.34 -2.69
CA ASP A 37 -30.69 5.53 -2.54
C ASP A 37 -29.97 6.70 -1.83
N GLY A 38 -28.72 6.50 -1.44
CA GLY A 38 -27.89 7.51 -0.75
C GLY A 38 -28.13 7.60 0.77
N HIS A 39 -28.88 6.70 1.37
CA HIS A 39 -29.08 6.64 2.81
C HIS A 39 -27.89 5.94 3.46
N ARG A 40 -27.45 6.48 4.60
CA ARG A 40 -26.36 5.87 5.38
C ARG A 40 -26.75 4.44 5.82
N LEU A 41 -25.85 3.50 5.61
CA LEU A 41 -26.00 2.13 6.11
C LEU A 41 -25.94 2.11 7.64
N PRO A 42 -27.00 1.65 8.36
CA PRO A 42 -27.07 1.77 9.82
C PRO A 42 -25.99 1.00 10.57
N ALA A 43 -25.59 -0.16 10.04
CA ALA A 43 -24.57 -1.03 10.65
C ALA A 43 -23.13 -0.68 10.21
N SER A 44 -22.97 0.35 9.34
CA SER A 44 -21.67 0.70 8.78
C SER A 44 -20.77 1.46 9.75
N VAL A 45 -19.46 1.25 9.58
CA VAL A 45 -18.43 2.12 10.14
C VAL A 45 -17.72 2.84 8.99
N SER A 46 -17.54 4.15 9.14
CA SER A 46 -16.68 4.99 8.29
C SER A 46 -16.13 6.12 9.15
N GLU A 47 -14.92 5.97 9.63
CA GLU A 47 -14.32 6.92 10.57
C GLU A 47 -12.81 7.01 10.40
N LYS A 48 -12.25 8.11 10.88
CA LYS A 48 -10.81 8.32 11.06
C LYS A 48 -10.50 8.28 12.55
N THR A 49 -9.64 7.37 12.97
CA THR A 49 -9.26 7.22 14.37
C THR A 49 -7.77 7.34 14.58
N TYR A 50 -7.37 7.67 15.81
CA TYR A 50 -5.97 7.79 16.22
C TYR A 50 -5.77 7.04 17.52
N LEU A 51 -4.63 6.37 17.63
CA LEU A 51 -4.23 5.57 18.78
C LEU A 51 -2.83 5.98 19.23
N ASP A 52 -2.58 5.95 20.52
CA ASP A 52 -1.25 6.04 21.06
C ASP A 52 -0.66 4.62 21.15
N LEU A 53 0.18 4.28 20.17
CA LEU A 53 0.78 2.96 20.04
C LEU A 53 2.29 3.05 20.24
N ASN A 54 2.81 2.32 21.22
CA ASN A 54 4.23 2.25 21.50
C ASN A 54 4.91 3.64 21.54
N GLY A 55 4.24 4.59 22.22
CA GLY A 55 4.75 5.95 22.45
C GLY A 55 4.61 6.92 21.25
N VAL A 56 3.92 6.53 20.18
CA VAL A 56 3.64 7.40 19.03
C VAL A 56 2.17 7.36 18.67
N ARG A 57 1.59 8.54 18.40
CA ARG A 57 0.23 8.65 17.90
C ARG A 57 0.16 8.19 16.45
N GLN A 58 -0.64 7.17 16.19
CA GLN A 58 -0.82 6.59 14.87
C GLN A 58 -2.27 6.65 14.43
N GLY A 59 -2.53 6.85 13.14
CA GLY A 59 -3.85 7.05 12.57
C GLY A 59 -4.23 5.97 11.58
N MET A 60 -5.54 5.74 11.45
CA MET A 60 -6.14 4.85 10.47
C MET A 60 -7.52 5.30 10.06
N PHE A 61 -7.96 4.83 8.89
CA PHE A 61 -9.35 4.86 8.50
C PHE A 61 -9.97 3.48 8.74
N LEU A 62 -11.18 3.48 9.30
CA LEU A 62 -11.97 2.27 9.48
C LEU A 62 -13.19 2.36 8.55
N GLN A 63 -13.34 1.38 7.66
CA GLN A 63 -14.48 1.30 6.74
C GLN A 63 -15.03 -0.12 6.65
N GLY A 64 -16.36 -0.24 6.79
CA GLY A 64 -17.08 -1.50 6.62
C GLY A 64 -18.58 -1.25 6.52
N THR A 65 -19.27 -1.95 5.63
CA THR A 65 -20.74 -1.86 5.48
C THR A 65 -21.49 -2.44 6.67
N ASP A 66 -20.86 -3.37 7.39
CA ASP A 66 -21.34 -3.90 8.66
C ASP A 66 -20.17 -4.03 9.64
N VAL A 67 -20.31 -3.49 10.85
CA VAL A 67 -19.30 -3.61 11.93
C VAL A 67 -19.05 -5.05 12.38
N LYS A 68 -19.95 -5.96 12.04
CA LYS A 68 -19.82 -7.41 12.33
C LYS A 68 -19.02 -8.16 11.27
N ASN A 69 -18.69 -7.54 10.16
CA ASN A 69 -17.84 -8.17 9.16
C ASN A 69 -16.49 -8.55 9.79
N PRO A 70 -15.84 -9.61 9.29
CA PRO A 70 -14.47 -9.93 9.68
C PRO A 70 -13.56 -8.71 9.54
N VAL A 71 -12.61 -8.53 10.47
CA VAL A 71 -11.71 -7.38 10.45
C VAL A 71 -10.49 -7.65 9.58
N LEU A 72 -10.21 -6.75 8.64
CA LEU A 72 -9.03 -6.76 7.80
C LEU A 72 -8.10 -5.60 8.17
N LEU A 73 -6.93 -5.91 8.71
CA LEU A 73 -5.85 -4.93 8.86
C LEU A 73 -5.12 -4.82 7.51
N TYR A 74 -5.23 -3.65 6.86
CA TYR A 74 -4.53 -3.35 5.62
C TYR A 74 -3.25 -2.58 5.92
N LEU A 75 -2.12 -3.15 5.51
CA LEU A 75 -0.78 -2.61 5.70
C LEU A 75 -0.21 -2.12 4.36
N HIS A 76 -0.15 -0.81 4.18
CA HIS A 76 0.33 -0.18 2.95
C HIS A 76 1.82 -0.40 2.68
N GLY A 77 2.23 -0.22 1.42
CA GLY A 77 3.61 -0.26 0.95
C GLY A 77 4.42 1.02 1.22
N GLY A 78 4.94 1.63 0.18
CA GLY A 78 5.82 2.81 0.25
C GLY A 78 5.17 4.10 0.75
N MET A 79 3.83 4.17 0.75
CA MET A 79 3.02 5.27 1.32
C MET A 79 1.61 4.77 1.59
N PRO A 80 0.83 5.46 2.48
CA PRO A 80 -0.59 5.16 2.67
C PRO A 80 -1.38 5.23 1.37
N GLU A 81 -2.36 4.36 1.22
CA GLU A 81 -3.07 4.12 -0.05
C GLU A 81 -4.57 4.41 0.02
N PHE A 82 -5.10 4.69 1.21
CA PHE A 82 -6.55 4.91 1.39
C PHE A 82 -7.13 5.97 0.44
N PHE A 83 -6.38 7.05 0.13
CA PHE A 83 -6.83 8.07 -0.81
C PHE A 83 -7.07 7.53 -2.24
N LEU A 84 -6.47 6.40 -2.60
CA LEU A 84 -6.68 5.78 -3.91
C LEU A 84 -8.08 5.17 -4.04
N THR A 85 -8.73 4.79 -2.94
CA THR A 85 -10.06 4.18 -2.93
C THR A 85 -11.14 5.09 -3.51
N GLU A 86 -10.95 6.42 -3.44
CA GLU A 86 -11.87 7.39 -4.06
C GLU A 86 -11.86 7.31 -5.59
N ARG A 87 -10.74 6.94 -6.18
CA ARG A 87 -10.57 6.83 -7.63
C ARG A 87 -10.62 5.39 -8.14
N TYR A 88 -10.13 4.46 -7.35
CA TYR A 88 -10.04 3.03 -7.62
C TYR A 88 -10.74 2.27 -6.48
N PRO A 89 -12.09 2.23 -6.46
CA PRO A 89 -12.83 1.55 -5.41
C PRO A 89 -12.45 0.08 -5.35
N THR A 90 -12.12 -0.39 -4.16
CA THR A 90 -11.70 -1.79 -3.95
C THR A 90 -12.87 -2.70 -3.60
N GLY A 91 -13.94 -2.15 -3.03
CA GLY A 91 -15.08 -2.90 -2.51
C GLY A 91 -14.78 -3.73 -1.25
N LEU A 92 -13.55 -3.69 -0.71
CA LEU A 92 -13.16 -4.45 0.48
C LEU A 92 -14.10 -4.22 1.67
N GLU A 93 -14.63 -3.01 1.81
CA GLU A 93 -15.57 -2.61 2.84
C GLU A 93 -16.92 -3.34 2.80
N THR A 94 -17.23 -4.02 1.68
CA THR A 94 -18.44 -4.83 1.54
C THR A 94 -18.31 -6.21 2.17
N VAL A 95 -17.08 -6.70 2.32
CA VAL A 95 -16.74 -8.05 2.81
C VAL A 95 -16.10 -7.98 4.18
N PHE A 96 -15.34 -6.92 4.46
CA PHE A 96 -14.60 -6.72 5.70
C PHE A 96 -14.94 -5.40 6.37
N THR A 97 -14.67 -5.32 7.66
CA THR A 97 -14.35 -4.05 8.31
C THR A 97 -12.86 -3.80 8.14
N VAL A 98 -12.50 -2.90 7.22
CA VAL A 98 -11.11 -2.65 6.82
C VAL A 98 -10.50 -1.55 7.68
N ALA A 99 -9.37 -1.83 8.31
CA ALA A 99 -8.52 -0.87 8.97
C ALA A 99 -7.36 -0.48 8.04
N TRP A 100 -7.50 0.63 7.33
CA TRP A 100 -6.46 1.24 6.51
C TRP A 100 -5.49 1.99 7.41
N TRP A 101 -4.55 1.28 7.99
CA TRP A 101 -3.63 1.85 8.96
C TRP A 101 -2.42 2.48 8.28
N ASP A 102 -2.18 3.75 8.63
CA ASP A 102 -0.96 4.45 8.25
C ASP A 102 0.13 4.08 9.25
N ARG A 103 1.12 3.31 8.82
CA ARG A 103 2.22 2.86 9.68
C ARG A 103 2.98 4.04 10.30
N ARG A 104 3.65 3.80 11.42
CA ARG A 104 4.58 4.76 12.04
C ARG A 104 5.43 5.49 11.00
N GLY A 105 5.50 6.82 11.09
CA GLY A 105 6.25 7.67 10.18
C GLY A 105 5.59 7.91 8.82
N ALA A 106 4.38 7.43 8.57
CA ALA A 106 3.66 7.62 7.31
C ALA A 106 2.30 8.30 7.50
N GLY A 107 1.88 9.13 6.56
CA GLY A 107 0.53 9.71 6.46
C GLY A 107 -0.01 10.32 7.74
N LEU A 108 -1.13 9.79 8.25
CA LEU A 108 -1.74 10.21 9.51
C LEU A 108 -0.83 10.00 10.72
N SER A 109 0.06 9.00 10.64
CA SER A 109 1.02 8.63 11.69
C SER A 109 2.39 9.32 11.53
N TYR A 110 2.51 10.26 10.58
CA TYR A 110 3.73 11.03 10.42
C TYR A 110 3.84 12.11 11.49
N ASP A 111 4.92 12.05 12.26
CA ASP A 111 5.32 13.09 13.20
C ASP A 111 6.80 13.47 12.95
N ALA A 112 7.05 14.74 12.69
CA ALA A 112 8.40 15.25 12.45
C ALA A 112 9.29 15.23 13.71
N GLN A 113 8.73 15.00 14.89
CA GLN A 113 9.45 14.89 16.16
C GLN A 113 9.95 13.46 16.40
N VAL A 114 9.40 12.46 15.68
CA VAL A 114 9.89 11.08 15.78
C VAL A 114 11.14 10.93 14.91
N PRO A 115 12.32 10.68 15.53
CA PRO A 115 13.54 10.52 14.78
C PRO A 115 13.46 9.29 13.85
N PRO A 116 14.04 9.34 12.64
CA PRO A 116 14.04 8.18 11.71
C PRO A 116 14.63 6.91 12.34
N GLU A 117 15.57 7.05 13.29
CA GLU A 117 16.22 5.94 13.99
C GLU A 117 15.26 5.16 14.90
N GLN A 118 14.12 5.75 15.27
CA GLN A 118 13.06 5.08 16.04
C GLN A 118 12.05 4.35 15.15
N VAL A 119 12.18 4.49 13.84
CA VAL A 119 11.33 3.81 12.85
C VAL A 119 12.06 2.54 12.40
N THR A 120 12.17 1.55 13.29
CA THR A 120 12.91 0.29 13.05
C THR A 120 11.98 -0.83 12.57
N LEU A 121 12.57 -1.91 12.04
CA LEU A 121 11.83 -3.13 11.69
C LEU A 121 11.08 -3.69 12.91
N GLU A 122 11.80 -3.82 14.04
CA GLU A 122 11.24 -4.35 15.29
C GLU A 122 10.09 -3.50 15.77
N GLN A 123 10.20 -2.16 15.62
CA GLN A 123 9.13 -1.25 16.00
C GLN A 123 7.92 -1.38 15.09
N HIS A 124 8.13 -1.54 13.77
CA HIS A 124 7.01 -1.79 12.84
C HIS A 124 6.29 -3.09 13.16
N VAL A 125 7.04 -4.16 13.47
CA VAL A 125 6.42 -5.44 13.87
C VAL A 125 5.66 -5.28 15.18
N ALA A 126 6.22 -4.63 16.18
CA ALA A 126 5.54 -4.36 17.45
C ALA A 126 4.26 -3.54 17.26
N ASP A 127 4.29 -2.54 16.37
CA ASP A 127 3.12 -1.72 16.04
C ASP A 127 2.03 -2.53 15.32
N ILE A 128 2.39 -3.42 14.38
CA ILE A 128 1.43 -4.32 13.70
C ILE A 128 0.70 -5.17 14.74
N LEU A 129 1.42 -5.77 15.68
CA LEU A 129 0.83 -6.62 16.71
C LEU A 129 -0.08 -5.81 17.65
N ALA A 130 0.34 -4.60 18.05
CA ALA A 130 -0.48 -3.72 18.88
C ALA A 130 -1.76 -3.24 18.17
N VAL A 131 -1.69 -2.95 16.86
CA VAL A 131 -2.88 -2.61 16.05
C VAL A 131 -3.79 -3.82 15.91
N ALA A 132 -3.25 -5.01 15.70
CA ALA A 132 -4.05 -6.24 15.63
C ALA A 132 -4.80 -6.47 16.95
N ASP A 133 -4.13 -6.34 18.10
CA ASP A 133 -4.76 -6.48 19.41
C ASP A 133 -5.85 -5.42 19.64
N TYR A 134 -5.59 -4.14 19.31
CA TYR A 134 -6.61 -3.09 19.36
C TYR A 134 -7.85 -3.40 18.51
N LEU A 135 -7.65 -3.88 17.28
CA LEU A 135 -8.77 -4.20 16.38
C LEU A 135 -9.58 -5.39 16.88
N ARG A 136 -8.91 -6.41 17.44
CA ARG A 136 -9.57 -7.56 18.06
C ARG A 136 -10.47 -7.11 19.21
N ASP A 137 -9.94 -6.28 20.11
CA ASP A 137 -10.68 -5.78 21.26
C ASP A 137 -11.84 -4.87 20.84
N ARG A 138 -11.60 -3.97 19.86
CA ARG A 138 -12.59 -3.00 19.40
C ARG A 138 -13.80 -3.65 18.74
N PHE A 139 -13.58 -4.69 17.95
CA PHE A 139 -14.63 -5.35 17.16
C PHE A 139 -15.06 -6.71 17.72
N ASP A 140 -14.61 -7.05 18.93
CA ASP A 140 -14.90 -8.34 19.59
C ASP A 140 -14.59 -9.53 18.68
N GLN A 141 -13.38 -9.53 18.09
CA GLN A 141 -12.89 -10.56 17.17
C GLN A 141 -11.75 -11.35 17.84
N GLU A 142 -11.79 -12.67 17.74
CA GLU A 142 -10.69 -13.51 18.26
C GLU A 142 -9.37 -13.23 17.50
N LYS A 143 -9.46 -13.06 16.19
CA LYS A 143 -8.33 -12.80 15.28
C LYS A 143 -8.73 -11.79 14.22
N VAL A 144 -7.75 -11.24 13.51
CA VAL A 144 -7.96 -10.38 12.34
C VAL A 144 -7.31 -10.99 11.10
N TYR A 145 -7.76 -10.60 9.90
CA TYR A 145 -7.03 -10.86 8.66
C TYR A 145 -5.97 -9.79 8.49
N LEU A 146 -4.78 -10.18 8.00
CA LEU A 146 -3.70 -9.23 7.70
C LEU A 146 -3.42 -9.23 6.20
N MET A 147 -3.75 -8.14 5.52
CA MET A 147 -3.40 -7.90 4.12
C MET A 147 -2.28 -6.88 4.06
N ALA A 148 -1.21 -7.21 3.38
CA ALA A 148 -0.07 -6.31 3.23
C ALA A 148 0.28 -6.12 1.76
N HIS A 149 0.67 -4.89 1.40
CA HIS A 149 1.06 -4.51 0.05
C HIS A 149 2.53 -4.11 -0.02
N SER A 150 3.26 -4.64 -1.04
CA SER A 150 4.60 -4.13 -1.38
C SER A 150 5.55 -4.11 -0.17
N GLY A 151 6.18 -2.97 0.13
CA GLY A 151 7.02 -2.78 1.32
C GLY A 151 6.34 -3.12 2.65
N GLY A 152 5.00 -3.10 2.71
CA GLY A 152 4.26 -3.56 3.89
C GLY A 152 4.42 -5.06 4.13
N THR A 153 4.58 -5.86 3.07
CA THR A 153 4.75 -7.31 3.15
C THR A 153 6.05 -7.70 3.87
N PHE A 154 7.08 -6.86 3.76
CA PHE A 154 8.35 -7.05 4.45
C PHE A 154 8.19 -7.07 5.98
N PHE A 155 7.34 -6.21 6.52
CA PHE A 155 7.07 -6.13 7.96
C PHE A 155 6.00 -7.14 8.39
N ALA A 156 4.93 -7.25 7.61
CA ALA A 156 3.77 -8.06 7.94
C ALA A 156 4.08 -9.56 8.04
N LEU A 157 4.87 -10.09 7.11
CA LEU A 157 5.26 -11.50 7.11
C LEU A 157 6.04 -11.87 8.38
N GLN A 158 6.91 -10.98 8.84
CA GLN A 158 7.66 -11.17 10.08
C GLN A 158 6.78 -11.05 11.33
N ALA A 159 5.75 -10.18 11.31
CA ALA A 159 4.77 -10.10 12.39
C ALA A 159 3.95 -11.39 12.51
N VAL A 160 3.49 -11.92 11.38
CA VAL A 160 2.74 -13.19 11.30
C VAL A 160 3.58 -14.37 11.80
N ALA A 161 4.86 -14.43 11.42
CA ALA A 161 5.76 -15.50 11.88
C ALA A 161 6.02 -15.42 13.41
N ARG A 162 5.94 -14.23 14.01
CA ARG A 162 6.17 -14.03 15.46
C ARG A 162 4.93 -14.29 16.33
N ALA A 163 3.73 -14.00 15.80
CA ALA A 163 2.49 -14.06 16.57
C ALA A 163 1.31 -14.51 15.69
N PRO A 164 1.37 -15.75 15.15
CA PRO A 164 0.34 -16.29 14.26
C PRO A 164 -1.04 -16.38 14.91
N GLU A 165 -1.09 -16.49 16.24
CA GLU A 165 -2.34 -16.59 17.02
C GLU A 165 -3.24 -15.35 16.90
N ARG A 166 -2.73 -14.22 16.44
CA ARG A 166 -3.48 -12.97 16.25
C ARG A 166 -4.21 -12.90 14.91
N PHE A 167 -3.86 -13.78 13.97
CA PHE A 167 -4.28 -13.67 12.58
C PHE A 167 -5.02 -14.91 12.10
N HIS A 168 -6.12 -14.71 11.36
CA HIS A 168 -6.82 -15.78 10.64
C HIS A 168 -6.03 -16.25 9.43
N ALA A 169 -5.49 -15.28 8.67
CA ALA A 169 -4.70 -15.51 7.47
C ALA A 169 -3.80 -14.31 7.18
N TYR A 170 -2.76 -14.56 6.41
CA TYR A 170 -1.91 -13.54 5.79
C TYR A 170 -2.19 -13.46 4.28
N ILE A 171 -2.43 -12.25 3.78
CA ILE A 171 -2.62 -11.96 2.36
C ILE A 171 -1.48 -11.03 1.91
N GLY A 172 -0.51 -11.56 1.19
CA GLY A 172 0.61 -10.79 0.62
C GLY A 172 0.28 -10.33 -0.81
N MET A 173 0.04 -9.03 -1.00
CA MET A 173 -0.13 -8.45 -2.33
C MET A 173 1.20 -7.88 -2.81
N SER A 174 1.68 -8.36 -3.97
CA SER A 174 2.99 -7.98 -4.50
C SER A 174 4.10 -8.22 -3.46
N GLN A 175 4.20 -9.47 -3.03
CA GLN A 175 5.08 -9.92 -1.95
C GLN A 175 6.55 -9.62 -2.23
N MET A 176 7.19 -8.85 -1.36
CA MET A 176 8.65 -8.71 -1.34
C MET A 176 9.31 -9.99 -0.84
N VAL A 177 10.41 -10.41 -1.46
CA VAL A 177 11.20 -11.57 -1.05
C VAL A 177 12.68 -11.21 -0.99
N ARG A 178 13.32 -11.09 -2.16
CA ARG A 178 14.72 -10.70 -2.36
C ARG A 178 14.75 -9.41 -3.18
N GLN A 179 14.61 -8.28 -2.49
CA GLN A 179 14.35 -7.01 -3.20
C GLN A 179 15.53 -6.55 -4.06
N LEU A 180 16.77 -6.79 -3.66
CA LEU A 180 17.92 -6.44 -4.50
C LEU A 180 17.92 -7.22 -5.81
N GLU A 181 17.59 -8.50 -5.77
CA GLU A 181 17.45 -9.31 -6.97
C GLU A 181 16.27 -8.85 -7.84
N SER A 182 15.15 -8.48 -7.21
CA SER A 182 14.00 -7.88 -7.90
C SER A 182 14.40 -6.59 -8.64
N GLU A 183 15.16 -5.71 -8.01
CA GLU A 183 15.64 -4.47 -8.64
C GLU A 183 16.61 -4.74 -9.80
N ARG A 184 17.45 -5.78 -9.68
CA ARG A 184 18.34 -6.20 -10.76
C ARG A 184 17.55 -6.68 -11.98
N LEU A 185 16.56 -7.54 -11.78
CA LEU A 185 15.67 -8.03 -12.84
C LEU A 185 14.88 -6.88 -13.49
N THR A 186 14.41 -5.95 -12.68
CA THR A 186 13.73 -4.72 -13.15
C THR A 186 14.66 -3.88 -14.02
N TYR A 187 15.89 -3.64 -13.56
CA TYR A 187 16.88 -2.88 -14.33
C TYR A 187 17.13 -3.53 -15.71
N GLU A 188 17.36 -4.82 -15.76
CA GLU A 188 17.60 -5.57 -16.99
C GLU A 188 16.41 -5.48 -17.96
N TYR A 189 15.19 -5.62 -17.43
CA TYR A 189 13.97 -5.44 -18.20
C TYR A 189 13.87 -4.03 -18.77
N LEU A 190 14.06 -3.00 -17.94
CA LEU A 190 13.99 -1.60 -18.37
C LEU A 190 15.01 -1.30 -19.46
N VAL A 191 16.27 -1.69 -19.29
CA VAL A 191 17.33 -1.50 -20.31
C VAL A 191 16.93 -2.15 -21.62
N THR A 192 16.45 -3.39 -21.59
CA THR A 192 16.01 -4.13 -22.78
C THR A 192 14.86 -3.42 -23.48
N ARG A 193 13.79 -3.06 -22.76
CA ARG A 193 12.62 -2.42 -23.32
C ARG A 193 12.88 -1.03 -23.87
N TYR A 194 13.72 -0.22 -23.20
CA TYR A 194 14.08 1.11 -23.71
C TYR A 194 15.00 1.04 -24.92
N ARG A 195 15.84 0.00 -25.02
CA ARG A 195 16.65 -0.25 -26.22
C ARG A 195 15.75 -0.65 -27.40
N GLU A 196 14.82 -1.56 -27.21
CA GLU A 196 13.85 -1.99 -28.23
C GLU A 196 12.99 -0.82 -28.74
N ARG A 197 12.58 0.09 -27.83
CA ARG A 197 11.79 1.28 -28.18
C ARG A 197 12.61 2.41 -28.82
N GLY A 198 13.93 2.33 -28.83
CA GLY A 198 14.80 3.38 -29.35
C GLY A 198 14.82 4.65 -28.50
N ASP A 199 14.34 4.62 -27.23
CA ASP A 199 14.44 5.77 -26.31
C ASP A 199 15.87 5.87 -25.75
N LEU A 200 16.78 6.37 -26.60
CA LEU A 200 18.19 6.53 -26.26
C LEU A 200 18.43 7.47 -25.06
N ARG A 201 17.50 8.37 -24.77
CA ARG A 201 17.62 9.27 -23.61
C ARG A 201 17.43 8.53 -22.30
N MET A 202 16.39 7.71 -22.19
CA MET A 202 16.16 6.91 -21.00
C MET A 202 17.21 5.80 -20.87
N LEU A 203 17.53 5.13 -21.98
CA LEU A 203 18.54 4.08 -22.02
C LEU A 203 19.90 4.57 -21.46
N ARG A 204 20.42 5.71 -21.93
CA ARG A 204 21.67 6.30 -21.40
C ARG A 204 21.63 6.59 -19.91
N ARG A 205 20.47 7.00 -19.37
CA ARG A 205 20.33 7.25 -17.92
C ARG A 205 20.35 5.98 -17.10
N LEU A 206 19.74 4.91 -17.61
CA LEU A 206 19.77 3.59 -16.98
C LEU A 206 21.19 3.01 -17.03
N GLU A 207 21.82 2.99 -18.21
CA GLU A 207 23.17 2.43 -18.40
C GLU A 207 24.26 3.20 -17.62
N ALA A 208 24.02 4.47 -17.27
CA ALA A 208 24.93 5.27 -16.43
C ALA A 208 24.88 4.87 -14.93
N ALA A 209 23.87 4.11 -14.50
CA ALA A 209 23.68 3.74 -13.10
C ALA A 209 23.16 2.28 -12.99
N PRO A 210 23.97 1.29 -13.35
CA PRO A 210 23.55 -0.11 -13.37
C PRO A 210 23.27 -0.63 -11.95
N VAL A 211 22.21 -1.44 -11.83
CA VAL A 211 21.90 -2.19 -10.60
C VAL A 211 22.65 -3.52 -10.66
N THR A 212 23.41 -3.80 -9.62
CA THR A 212 24.13 -5.07 -9.47
C THR A 212 23.96 -5.63 -8.06
N ILE A 213 24.11 -6.94 -7.90
CA ILE A 213 24.10 -7.57 -6.56
C ILE A 213 25.23 -7.03 -5.68
N ARG A 214 26.34 -6.65 -6.27
CA ARG A 214 27.51 -6.16 -5.56
C ARG A 214 27.35 -4.71 -5.10
N ASP A 215 26.87 -3.82 -5.99
CA ASP A 215 26.88 -2.37 -5.77
C ASP A 215 25.51 -1.83 -5.38
N GLY A 216 24.47 -2.70 -5.39
CA GLY A 216 23.11 -2.34 -4.98
C GLY A 216 22.35 -1.48 -6.00
N THR A 217 21.53 -0.57 -5.50
CA THR A 217 20.69 0.35 -6.27
C THR A 217 21.27 1.78 -6.23
N PRO A 218 22.01 2.23 -7.27
CA PRO A 218 22.60 3.57 -7.29
C PRO A 218 21.55 4.68 -7.32
N ASP A 219 21.85 5.85 -6.74
CA ASP A 219 20.95 7.03 -6.74
C ASP A 219 20.53 7.46 -8.15
N GLY A 220 21.44 7.31 -9.12
CA GLY A 220 21.15 7.60 -10.53
C GLY A 220 20.02 6.73 -11.08
N TYR A 221 19.99 5.44 -10.74
CA TYR A 221 18.90 4.52 -11.07
C TYR A 221 17.62 4.90 -10.33
N LEU A 222 17.67 5.07 -9.01
CA LEU A 222 16.50 5.42 -8.20
C LEU A 222 15.83 6.72 -8.70
N SER A 223 16.62 7.67 -9.20
CA SER A 223 16.12 8.96 -9.74
C SER A 223 15.27 8.82 -11.02
N VAL A 224 15.37 7.69 -11.73
CA VAL A 224 14.67 7.46 -13.01
C VAL A 224 13.74 6.25 -12.97
N ARG A 225 13.95 5.34 -12.03
CA ARG A 225 13.27 4.05 -11.89
C ARG A 225 11.74 4.17 -12.01
N ASP A 226 11.12 4.91 -11.12
CA ASP A 226 9.66 5.04 -11.09
C ASP A 226 9.10 5.59 -12.41
N LYS A 227 9.75 6.61 -12.98
CA LYS A 227 9.35 7.16 -14.27
C LYS A 227 9.50 6.16 -15.40
N ALA A 228 10.60 5.40 -15.40
CA ALA A 228 10.85 4.39 -16.42
C ALA A 228 9.81 3.27 -16.33
N MET A 229 9.53 2.78 -15.14
CA MET A 229 8.55 1.71 -14.90
C MET A 229 7.13 2.14 -15.30
N HIS A 230 6.65 3.30 -14.84
CA HIS A 230 5.28 3.77 -15.14
C HIS A 230 5.07 3.98 -16.64
N ARG A 231 6.05 4.50 -17.38
CA ARG A 231 5.95 4.64 -18.84
C ARG A 231 5.80 3.31 -19.59
N LEU A 232 6.22 2.22 -18.97
CA LEU A 232 6.09 0.87 -19.54
C LEU A 232 4.86 0.12 -19.01
N GLY A 233 4.11 0.68 -18.05
CA GLY A 233 2.99 0.02 -17.42
C GLY A 233 3.41 -1.12 -16.47
N VAL A 234 4.59 -1.01 -15.85
CA VAL A 234 5.14 -2.03 -14.95
C VAL A 234 5.47 -1.46 -13.55
N GLY A 235 4.91 -0.28 -13.24
CA GLY A 235 5.04 0.39 -11.94
C GLY A 235 3.85 0.10 -11.04
N THR A 236 3.28 1.15 -10.41
CA THR A 236 2.21 1.03 -9.41
C THR A 236 0.96 0.34 -9.94
N MET A 237 0.53 0.65 -11.16
CA MET A 237 -0.59 0.00 -11.87
C MET A 237 -0.25 -0.12 -13.35
N HIS A 238 -0.78 -1.13 -14.02
CA HIS A 238 -0.49 -1.39 -15.43
C HIS A 238 -0.90 -0.21 -16.33
N ASP A 239 -2.08 0.34 -16.11
CA ASP A 239 -2.61 1.46 -16.87
C ASP A 239 -2.22 2.85 -16.32
N MET A 240 -1.44 2.90 -15.25
CA MET A 240 -0.96 4.13 -14.64
C MET A 240 0.38 4.55 -15.25
N HIS A 241 0.37 5.38 -16.29
CA HIS A 241 1.59 5.82 -16.97
C HIS A 241 2.29 7.03 -16.33
N SER A 242 1.72 7.61 -15.27
CA SER A 242 2.27 8.76 -14.56
C SER A 242 1.89 8.80 -13.09
N VAL A 243 2.88 8.83 -12.21
CA VAL A 243 2.70 9.02 -10.75
C VAL A 243 2.00 10.35 -10.43
N ILE A 244 2.22 11.39 -11.26
CA ILE A 244 1.61 12.71 -11.03
C ILE A 244 0.08 12.60 -11.14
N THR A 245 -0.43 12.04 -12.23
CA THR A 245 -1.87 11.94 -12.46
C THR A 245 -2.51 10.76 -11.73
N GLY A 246 -1.76 9.69 -11.46
CA GLY A 246 -2.27 8.48 -10.84
C GLY A 246 -2.20 8.47 -9.31
N VAL A 247 -1.22 9.16 -8.71
CA VAL A 247 -0.98 9.14 -7.27
C VAL A 247 -1.01 10.54 -6.67
N PHE A 248 -0.18 11.48 -7.20
CA PHE A 248 -0.04 12.80 -6.60
C PHE A 248 -1.36 13.58 -6.63
N LEU A 249 -1.99 13.73 -7.80
CA LEU A 249 -3.26 14.46 -7.90
C LEU A 249 -4.38 13.81 -7.06
N PRO A 250 -4.62 12.48 -7.11
CA PRO A 250 -5.59 11.84 -6.22
C PRO A 250 -5.32 12.12 -4.74
N SER A 251 -4.07 12.03 -4.28
CA SER A 251 -3.75 12.31 -2.88
C SER A 251 -4.03 13.76 -2.48
N MET A 252 -3.80 14.71 -3.39
CA MET A 252 -4.04 16.14 -3.13
C MET A 252 -5.51 16.53 -3.23
N THR A 253 -6.33 15.78 -3.98
CA THR A 253 -7.75 16.06 -4.19
C THR A 253 -8.68 15.23 -3.30
N SER A 254 -8.18 14.22 -2.59
CA SER A 254 -8.97 13.39 -1.68
C SER A 254 -9.72 14.25 -0.66
N GLN A 255 -11.02 13.96 -0.48
CA GLN A 255 -11.89 14.67 0.44
C GLN A 255 -11.71 14.23 1.90
N GLN A 256 -11.16 13.05 2.10
CA GLN A 256 -11.06 12.38 3.40
C GLN A 256 -9.80 12.75 4.19
N TYR A 257 -8.91 13.55 3.58
CA TYR A 257 -7.70 14.09 4.22
C TYR A 257 -7.77 15.62 4.30
N THR A 258 -7.43 16.19 5.45
CA THR A 258 -7.17 17.63 5.56
C THR A 258 -5.92 18.02 4.76
N VAL A 259 -5.76 19.32 4.48
CA VAL A 259 -4.54 19.84 3.80
C VAL A 259 -3.26 19.43 4.54
N GLY A 260 -3.27 19.54 5.87
CA GLY A 260 -2.12 19.16 6.70
C GLY A 260 -1.78 17.65 6.59
N GLU A 261 -2.80 16.79 6.52
CA GLU A 261 -2.62 15.35 6.36
C GLU A 261 -2.09 14.99 4.96
N LYS A 262 -2.57 15.67 3.90
CA LYS A 262 -2.04 15.53 2.54
C LYS A 262 -0.55 15.87 2.46
N LEU A 263 -0.13 16.93 3.16
CA LEU A 263 1.28 17.29 3.25
C LEU A 263 2.08 16.24 4.04
N ARG A 264 1.52 15.68 5.11
CA ARG A 264 2.16 14.61 5.89
C ARG A 264 2.32 13.31 5.10
N LEU A 265 1.37 12.96 4.22
CA LEU A 265 1.51 11.82 3.29
C LEU A 265 2.83 11.90 2.51
N TRP A 266 3.12 13.05 1.90
CA TRP A 266 4.32 13.25 1.08
C TRP A 266 5.58 13.41 1.92
N ARG A 267 5.51 14.12 3.04
CA ARG A 267 6.65 14.22 3.96
C ARG A 267 7.05 12.85 4.47
N GLY A 268 6.10 12.06 4.98
CA GLY A 268 6.36 10.71 5.45
C GLY A 268 6.97 9.82 4.36
N LYS A 269 6.44 9.88 3.12
CA LYS A 269 7.01 9.14 1.99
C LYS A 269 8.51 9.40 1.78
N PHE A 270 8.92 10.66 1.85
CA PHE A 270 10.30 11.06 1.54
C PHE A 270 11.25 11.01 2.74
N THR A 271 10.75 10.94 3.98
CA THR A 271 11.60 10.99 5.18
C THR A 271 11.64 9.68 5.94
N THR A 272 10.48 9.09 6.23
CA THR A 272 10.32 7.97 7.17
C THR A 272 9.55 6.77 6.58
N GLY A 273 9.21 6.79 5.30
CA GLY A 273 8.55 5.67 4.62
C GLY A 273 9.44 4.42 4.51
N VAL A 274 9.55 3.83 3.32
CA VAL A 274 10.40 2.63 3.11
C VAL A 274 11.90 3.00 3.07
N MET A 275 12.24 4.24 2.69
CA MET A 275 13.63 4.63 2.45
C MET A 275 14.59 4.45 3.63
N PRO A 276 14.24 4.72 4.90
CA PRO A 276 15.12 4.44 6.02
C PRO A 276 15.50 2.96 6.17
N HIS A 277 14.62 2.07 5.70
CA HIS A 277 14.82 0.62 5.75
C HIS A 277 15.38 0.04 4.45
N TRP A 278 15.57 0.87 3.41
CA TRP A 278 15.90 0.37 2.09
C TRP A 278 17.16 -0.49 2.09
N GLY A 279 18.21 -0.08 2.78
CA GLY A 279 19.42 -0.88 2.94
C GLY A 279 19.16 -2.24 3.58
N GLN A 280 18.32 -2.29 4.63
CA GLN A 280 17.94 -3.54 5.29
C GLN A 280 17.07 -4.40 4.37
N VAL A 281 16.11 -3.81 3.67
CA VAL A 281 15.24 -4.50 2.70
C VAL A 281 16.08 -5.13 1.58
N LEU A 282 17.06 -4.41 1.03
CA LEU A 282 17.94 -4.91 -0.02
C LEU A 282 18.87 -6.03 0.48
N ALA A 283 19.27 -6.00 1.74
CA ALA A 283 20.16 -7.01 2.34
C ALA A 283 19.42 -8.25 2.85
N THR A 284 18.08 -8.25 2.82
CA THR A 284 17.27 -9.33 3.40
C THR A 284 16.77 -10.30 2.33
N ASP A 285 16.93 -11.59 2.61
CA ASP A 285 16.17 -12.67 1.96
C ASP A 285 15.07 -13.16 2.90
N LEU A 286 13.82 -12.78 2.61
CA LEU A 286 12.67 -13.21 3.41
C LEU A 286 12.38 -14.70 3.29
N SER A 287 12.79 -15.35 2.20
CA SER A 287 12.60 -16.80 2.05
C SER A 287 13.47 -17.61 3.03
N GLU A 288 14.63 -17.07 3.41
CA GLU A 288 15.49 -17.63 4.45
C GLU A 288 15.02 -17.26 5.86
N GLN A 289 14.55 -16.01 6.05
CA GLN A 289 14.12 -15.54 7.39
C GLN A 289 12.78 -16.11 7.82
N VAL A 290 11.84 -16.33 6.90
CA VAL A 290 10.51 -16.85 7.16
C VAL A 290 10.23 -18.04 6.25
N PRO A 291 10.86 -19.21 6.50
CA PRO A 291 10.65 -20.42 5.69
C PRO A 291 9.31 -21.10 5.97
N SER A 292 8.56 -20.67 6.99
CA SER A 292 7.24 -21.20 7.32
C SER A 292 6.42 -20.20 8.13
N VAL A 293 5.09 -20.33 8.01
CA VAL A 293 4.09 -19.65 8.84
C VAL A 293 3.04 -20.67 9.31
N ASP A 294 2.44 -20.44 10.47
CA ASP A 294 1.49 -21.38 11.10
C ASP A 294 0.03 -21.01 10.84
N ILE A 295 -0.23 -20.13 9.84
CA ILE A 295 -1.57 -19.70 9.43
C ILE A 295 -1.70 -19.80 7.89
N PRO A 296 -2.93 -19.78 7.34
CA PRO A 296 -3.16 -19.70 5.90
C PRO A 296 -2.43 -18.54 5.26
N LEU A 297 -1.82 -18.78 4.08
CA LEU A 297 -0.98 -17.86 3.31
C LEU A 297 -1.52 -17.70 1.89
N TYR A 298 -1.82 -16.48 1.48
CA TYR A 298 -2.35 -16.17 0.15
C TYR A 298 -1.52 -15.08 -0.52
N PHE A 299 -1.04 -15.32 -1.73
CA PHE A 299 -0.30 -14.33 -2.50
C PHE A 299 -1.09 -13.87 -3.72
N LEU A 300 -1.31 -12.56 -3.83
CA LEU A 300 -1.96 -11.88 -4.94
C LEU A 300 -0.88 -11.10 -5.73
N HIS A 301 -0.64 -11.47 -7.00
CA HIS A 301 0.48 -10.89 -7.73
C HIS A 301 0.14 -10.60 -9.20
N GLY A 302 0.43 -9.39 -9.67
CA GLY A 302 0.27 -9.02 -11.08
C GLY A 302 1.44 -9.50 -11.95
N VAL A 303 1.15 -10.01 -13.14
CA VAL A 303 2.20 -10.47 -14.09
C VAL A 303 3.06 -9.33 -14.61
N HIS A 304 2.55 -8.09 -14.55
CA HIS A 304 3.27 -6.89 -14.98
C HIS A 304 4.01 -6.20 -13.83
N ASP A 305 4.10 -6.83 -12.65
CA ASP A 305 4.80 -6.27 -11.49
C ASP A 305 6.31 -6.42 -11.64
N TYR A 306 6.99 -5.28 -11.86
CA TYR A 306 8.43 -5.16 -11.80
C TYR A 306 8.91 -4.34 -10.59
N THR A 307 8.01 -3.95 -9.68
CA THR A 307 8.37 -3.35 -8.39
C THR A 307 8.78 -4.43 -7.39
N CYS A 308 7.97 -5.50 -7.33
CA CYS A 308 8.29 -6.75 -6.64
C CYS A 308 8.20 -7.87 -7.67
N SER A 309 9.30 -8.57 -7.91
CA SER A 309 9.39 -9.53 -8.99
C SER A 309 8.42 -10.69 -8.83
N TYR A 310 7.50 -10.87 -9.80
CA TYR A 310 6.57 -11.99 -9.86
C TYR A 310 7.30 -13.36 -9.75
N PRO A 311 8.35 -13.67 -10.55
CA PRO A 311 9.08 -14.94 -10.41
C PRO A 311 9.62 -15.18 -9.01
N LEU A 312 10.19 -14.15 -8.35
CA LEU A 312 10.75 -14.32 -7.00
C LEU A 312 9.67 -14.56 -5.95
N ALA A 313 8.51 -13.93 -6.10
CA ALA A 313 7.36 -14.17 -5.21
C ALA A 313 6.80 -15.58 -5.41
N HIS A 314 6.75 -16.06 -6.65
CA HIS A 314 6.32 -17.41 -6.98
C HIS A 314 7.30 -18.47 -6.45
N ASP A 315 8.61 -18.28 -6.63
CA ASP A 315 9.65 -19.17 -6.07
C ASP A 315 9.53 -19.27 -4.54
N TYR A 316 9.25 -18.15 -3.88
CA TYR A 316 9.04 -18.16 -2.44
C TYR A 316 7.76 -18.90 -2.07
N TYR A 317 6.66 -18.68 -2.78
CA TYR A 317 5.42 -19.42 -2.58
C TYR A 317 5.62 -20.92 -2.67
N GLU A 318 6.39 -21.39 -3.66
CA GLU A 318 6.70 -22.83 -3.79
C GLU A 318 7.44 -23.37 -2.57
N SER A 319 8.40 -22.63 -2.04
CA SER A 319 9.28 -23.05 -0.95
C SER A 319 8.73 -22.86 0.46
N VAL A 320 7.90 -21.83 0.70
CA VAL A 320 7.36 -21.54 2.03
C VAL A 320 6.37 -22.62 2.47
N ARG A 321 6.43 -22.99 3.76
CA ARG A 321 5.46 -23.93 4.37
C ARG A 321 4.38 -23.17 5.10
N ALA A 322 3.13 -23.53 4.83
CA ALA A 322 1.95 -23.03 5.52
C ALA A 322 0.87 -24.13 5.57
N PRO A 323 -0.08 -24.10 6.52
CA PRO A 323 -1.16 -25.08 6.59
C PRO A 323 -2.08 -25.07 5.37
N VAL A 324 -2.32 -23.89 4.81
CA VAL A 324 -3.02 -23.64 3.56
C VAL A 324 -2.22 -22.58 2.82
N LYS A 325 -1.97 -22.74 1.51
CA LYS A 325 -1.32 -21.71 0.71
C LYS A 325 -1.91 -21.62 -0.69
N GLY A 326 -2.19 -20.39 -1.17
CA GLY A 326 -2.69 -20.10 -2.50
C GLY A 326 -1.88 -19.00 -3.16
N PHE A 327 -1.60 -19.16 -4.46
CA PHE A 327 -1.05 -18.12 -5.31
C PHE A 327 -2.06 -17.73 -6.37
N TYR A 328 -2.26 -16.43 -6.59
CA TYR A 328 -3.27 -15.91 -7.50
C TYR A 328 -2.63 -14.92 -8.45
N THR A 329 -2.53 -15.30 -9.71
CA THR A 329 -1.96 -14.49 -10.78
C THR A 329 -3.01 -13.53 -11.34
N PHE A 330 -2.69 -12.25 -11.37
CA PHE A 330 -3.51 -11.18 -11.93
C PHE A 330 -2.94 -10.79 -13.29
N LEU A 331 -3.67 -11.15 -14.36
CA LEU A 331 -3.16 -11.04 -15.73
C LEU A 331 -3.18 -9.63 -16.30
N GLN A 332 -3.98 -8.73 -15.72
CA GLN A 332 -4.11 -7.34 -16.17
C GLN A 332 -3.47 -6.35 -15.20
N SER A 333 -2.92 -6.85 -14.09
CA SER A 333 -2.35 -6.00 -13.05
C SER A 333 -0.82 -5.95 -13.09
N ALA A 334 -0.31 -4.79 -12.66
CA ALA A 334 1.08 -4.64 -12.25
C ALA A 334 1.17 -4.81 -10.71
N HIS A 335 1.53 -3.75 -9.99
CA HIS A 335 1.90 -3.83 -8.58
C HIS A 335 0.70 -3.77 -7.60
N SER A 336 -0.51 -3.43 -8.06
CA SER A 336 -1.63 -3.14 -7.17
C SER A 336 -2.93 -3.88 -7.54
N PRO A 337 -2.94 -5.22 -7.56
CA PRO A 337 -4.10 -6.03 -7.96
C PRO A 337 -5.43 -5.61 -7.32
N VAL A 338 -5.46 -5.24 -6.05
CA VAL A 338 -6.68 -4.81 -5.34
C VAL A 338 -7.33 -3.57 -5.95
N PHE A 339 -6.54 -2.68 -6.57
CA PHE A 339 -7.03 -1.48 -7.24
C PHE A 339 -7.24 -1.67 -8.73
N GLU A 340 -6.57 -2.65 -9.35
CA GLU A 340 -6.56 -2.90 -10.79
C GLU A 340 -7.62 -3.93 -11.20
N GLU A 341 -7.79 -4.98 -10.42
CA GLU A 341 -8.78 -6.05 -10.63
C GLU A 341 -9.59 -6.30 -9.34
N PRO A 342 -10.36 -5.31 -8.85
CA PRO A 342 -11.03 -5.39 -7.55
C PRO A 342 -12.06 -6.51 -7.46
N GLU A 343 -12.82 -6.77 -8.52
CA GLU A 343 -13.82 -7.85 -8.55
C GLU A 343 -13.19 -9.24 -8.37
N ARG A 344 -12.06 -9.49 -9.06
CA ARG A 344 -11.30 -10.72 -8.89
C ARG A 344 -10.72 -10.83 -7.48
N THR A 345 -10.19 -9.73 -6.95
CA THR A 345 -9.67 -9.69 -5.58
C THR A 345 -10.77 -10.00 -4.57
N LEU A 346 -11.92 -9.35 -4.66
CA LEU A 346 -13.06 -9.60 -3.76
C LEU A 346 -13.53 -11.05 -3.82
N ARG A 347 -13.60 -11.62 -5.02
CA ARG A 347 -13.98 -13.01 -5.20
C ARG A 347 -13.03 -13.96 -4.49
N ILE A 348 -11.71 -13.78 -4.65
CA ILE A 348 -10.68 -14.58 -3.97
C ILE A 348 -10.81 -14.43 -2.45
N LEU A 349 -10.97 -13.21 -1.96
CA LEU A 349 -11.08 -12.96 -0.52
C LEU A 349 -12.35 -13.61 0.07
N SER A 350 -13.48 -13.54 -0.64
CA SER A 350 -14.76 -14.06 -0.17
C SER A 350 -14.84 -15.59 -0.27
N GLU A 351 -14.40 -16.18 -1.39
CA GLU A 351 -14.57 -17.60 -1.65
C GLU A 351 -13.44 -18.44 -1.03
N ASP A 352 -12.18 -18.00 -1.15
CA ASP A 352 -11.03 -18.77 -0.66
C ASP A 352 -10.56 -18.31 0.72
N VAL A 353 -10.25 -17.03 0.88
CA VAL A 353 -9.59 -16.55 2.12
C VAL A 353 -10.50 -16.67 3.33
N LEU A 354 -11.77 -16.24 3.23
CA LEU A 354 -12.74 -16.37 4.34
C LEU A 354 -13.12 -17.82 4.63
N SER A 355 -13.07 -18.69 3.63
CA SER A 355 -13.38 -20.13 3.77
C SER A 355 -12.17 -20.97 4.16
N GLY A 356 -10.95 -20.38 4.11
CA GLY A 356 -9.71 -21.11 4.37
C GLY A 356 -9.37 -22.15 3.29
N THR A 357 -9.81 -21.91 2.04
CA THR A 357 -9.59 -22.77 0.86
C THR A 357 -8.69 -22.12 -0.19
N THR A 358 -8.44 -22.81 -1.29
CA THR A 358 -7.62 -22.34 -2.41
C THR A 358 -8.20 -22.79 -3.76
N ASP A 359 -9.53 -22.83 -3.86
CA ASP A 359 -10.23 -23.38 -5.03
C ASP A 359 -10.04 -22.52 -6.29
N LEU A 360 -9.80 -21.21 -6.09
CA LEU A 360 -9.53 -20.22 -7.13
C LEU A 360 -8.03 -19.99 -7.41
N ALA A 361 -7.15 -20.61 -6.60
CA ALA A 361 -5.71 -20.44 -6.77
C ALA A 361 -5.22 -21.03 -8.10
N ASP A 362 -4.10 -20.51 -8.56
CA ASP A 362 -3.41 -21.05 -9.73
C ASP A 362 -3.05 -22.52 -9.46
N ARG A 363 -3.28 -23.36 -10.43
CA ARG A 363 -2.91 -24.79 -10.34
C ARG A 363 -1.45 -24.94 -10.74
N PRO A 364 -0.70 -25.84 -10.09
CA PRO A 364 0.69 -26.16 -10.45
C PRO A 364 0.84 -26.61 -11.91
#